data_c651c1103e7881630bda494538fbbed8
#
_entry.id   c651c1103e7881630bda494538fbbed8
#
_cell.length_a   1.000
_cell.length_b   1.000
_cell.length_c   1.000
_cell.angle_alpha   90.00
_cell.angle_beta   90.00
_cell.angle_gamma   90.00
#
_symmetry.space_group_name_H-M   'P 1'
#
loop_
_entity.id
_entity.type
_entity.pdbx_description
1 polymer ?
#
loop_
_entity_poly.entity_id
_entity_poly.type
_entity_poly.pdbx_seq_one_letter_code
_entity_poly.pdbx_strand_id
1 'polypeptide(L)'
;MCIRDSLWHESSDLSDVDAIVLPGGFSYGDYLRCGAIARFSPLINALHDFVKSGRRVLGICNGFQILTESGFLPGALVANKNLNFICDDVDLNVITSNGGWFQKLDEKQTIKLPIAHGEGRYHCDQDTLKRLIDNDLIALKYKTNPNGSTSDIAGITNEKGNVLGLMPHPERACDESIGGIDGIYTLRSLITH
;
A
#
# COMPACT_ATOMS: atom_id res chain seq x y z
N MET A 1 -22.96 -5.37 -8.56
CA MET A 1 -22.66 -6.34 -7.48
C MET A 1 -21.15 -6.57 -7.51
N CYS A 2 -20.42 -6.30 -6.43
CA CYS A 2 -18.98 -6.61 -6.37
C CYS A 2 -18.81 -8.07 -5.98
N ILE A 3 -17.99 -8.80 -6.74
CA ILE A 3 -17.59 -10.16 -6.43
C ILE A 3 -16.14 -10.11 -5.98
N ARG A 4 -15.85 -10.64 -4.78
CA ARG A 4 -14.49 -10.83 -4.28
C ARG A 4 -14.11 -12.30 -4.45
N ASP A 5 -13.00 -12.53 -5.13
CA ASP A 5 -12.41 -13.86 -5.26
C ASP A 5 -10.95 -13.85 -4.79
N SER A 6 -10.37 -15.02 -4.61
CA SER A 6 -8.97 -15.21 -4.23
C SER A 6 -8.20 -15.81 -5.40
N LEU A 7 -7.15 -15.11 -5.82
CA LEU A 7 -6.24 -15.59 -6.85
C LEU A 7 -5.03 -16.26 -6.19
N TRP A 8 -4.71 -17.46 -6.68
CA TRP A 8 -3.50 -18.17 -6.26
C TRP A 8 -2.26 -17.53 -6.90
N HIS A 9 -1.17 -17.38 -6.15
CA HIS A 9 0.03 -16.68 -6.62
C HIS A 9 0.69 -17.29 -7.86
N GLU A 10 0.42 -18.55 -8.19
CA GLU A 10 0.87 -19.21 -9.42
C GLU A 10 -0.06 -18.95 -10.62
N SER A 11 -1.23 -18.35 -10.40
CA SER A 11 -2.13 -17.97 -11.49
C SER A 11 -1.56 -16.76 -12.24
N SER A 12 -1.68 -16.79 -13.58
CA SER A 12 -1.31 -15.67 -14.44
C SER A 12 -2.49 -15.08 -15.21
N ASP A 13 -3.69 -15.66 -15.05
CA ASP A 13 -4.89 -15.15 -15.72
C ASP A 13 -5.58 -14.10 -14.86
N LEU A 14 -5.59 -12.88 -15.35
CA LEU A 14 -6.20 -11.70 -14.74
C LEU A 14 -7.26 -11.06 -15.65
N SER A 15 -7.79 -11.80 -16.64
CA SER A 15 -8.71 -11.28 -17.66
C SER A 15 -10.02 -10.78 -17.07
N ASP A 16 -10.59 -11.50 -16.11
CA ASP A 16 -11.89 -11.21 -15.51
C ASP A 16 -11.80 -10.42 -14.19
N VAL A 17 -10.66 -9.76 -13.94
CA VAL A 17 -10.39 -9.03 -12.71
C VAL A 17 -10.39 -7.52 -12.96
N ASP A 18 -11.20 -6.76 -12.21
CA ASP A 18 -11.28 -5.29 -12.32
C ASP A 18 -10.21 -4.58 -11.47
N ALA A 19 -9.94 -5.09 -10.27
CA ALA A 19 -8.94 -4.55 -9.35
C ALA A 19 -8.29 -5.66 -8.52
N ILE A 20 -7.05 -5.46 -8.09
CA ILE A 20 -6.29 -6.43 -7.30
C ILE A 20 -5.89 -5.82 -5.97
N VAL A 21 -6.04 -6.61 -4.90
CA VAL A 21 -5.48 -6.32 -3.59
C VAL A 21 -4.39 -7.35 -3.29
N LEU A 22 -3.17 -6.87 -3.04
CA LEU A 22 -2.11 -7.64 -2.40
C LEU A 22 -2.24 -7.44 -0.90
N PRO A 23 -2.68 -8.44 -0.15
CA PRO A 23 -3.00 -8.27 1.27
C PRO A 23 -1.76 -8.18 2.15
N GLY A 24 -1.98 -7.81 3.40
CA GLY A 24 -0.99 -7.98 4.46
C GLY A 24 -0.73 -9.45 4.77
N GLY A 25 0.37 -9.71 5.46
CA GLY A 25 0.79 -11.06 5.84
C GLY A 25 2.31 -11.16 5.97
N PHE A 26 2.81 -12.39 5.92
CA PHE A 26 4.22 -12.73 6.00
C PHE A 26 4.54 -13.71 4.85
N SER A 27 4.59 -13.17 3.62
CA SER A 27 4.79 -14.00 2.44
C SER A 27 6.13 -14.73 2.50
N TYR A 28 6.08 -16.05 2.32
CA TYR A 28 7.25 -16.94 2.42
C TYR A 28 8.01 -16.83 3.76
N GLY A 29 7.31 -16.49 4.86
CA GLY A 29 7.89 -16.36 6.19
C GLY A 29 8.87 -15.20 6.33
N ASP A 30 8.81 -14.22 5.44
CA ASP A 30 9.70 -13.04 5.38
C ASP A 30 11.19 -13.37 5.33
N TYR A 31 11.54 -14.53 4.75
CA TYR A 31 12.93 -14.87 4.49
C TYR A 31 13.55 -13.85 3.52
N LEU A 32 14.78 -13.41 3.79
CA LEU A 32 15.48 -12.29 3.17
C LEU A 32 14.83 -10.97 3.61
N ARG A 33 14.29 -10.17 2.69
CA ARG A 33 13.41 -9.04 2.97
C ARG A 33 11.96 -9.42 2.71
N CYS A 34 11.04 -8.84 3.48
CA CYS A 34 9.61 -9.04 3.30
C CYS A 34 9.23 -8.73 1.84
N GLY A 35 8.50 -9.64 1.21
CA GLY A 35 8.08 -9.52 -0.19
C GLY A 35 9.13 -9.92 -1.25
N ALA A 36 10.40 -10.11 -0.89
CA ALA A 36 11.48 -10.34 -1.85
C ALA A 36 11.32 -11.65 -2.65
N ILE A 37 10.79 -12.70 -2.05
CA ILE A 37 10.55 -13.98 -2.74
C ILE A 37 9.25 -13.91 -3.55
N ALA A 38 8.22 -13.26 -3.02
CA ALA A 38 6.91 -13.15 -3.67
C ALA A 38 6.98 -12.48 -5.05
N ARG A 39 7.95 -11.59 -5.29
CA ARG A 39 8.16 -10.92 -6.59
C ARG A 39 8.38 -11.89 -7.76
N PHE A 40 8.80 -13.12 -7.50
CA PHE A 40 9.05 -14.13 -8.54
C PHE A 40 7.82 -14.96 -8.88
N SER A 41 6.69 -14.76 -8.22
CA SER A 41 5.47 -15.51 -8.52
C SER A 41 4.91 -15.16 -9.91
N PRO A 42 4.32 -16.12 -10.63
CA PRO A 42 3.70 -15.87 -11.95
C PRO A 42 2.66 -14.75 -11.93
N LEU A 43 1.89 -14.61 -10.85
CA LEU A 43 0.90 -13.54 -10.68
C LEU A 43 1.55 -12.16 -10.75
N ILE A 44 2.72 -11.97 -10.15
CA ILE A 44 3.43 -10.67 -10.16
C ILE A 44 3.90 -10.31 -11.58
N ASN A 45 4.31 -11.31 -12.38
CA ASN A 45 4.63 -11.08 -13.79
C ASN A 45 3.39 -10.61 -14.58
N ALA A 46 2.25 -11.27 -14.39
CA ALA A 46 0.98 -10.88 -15.03
C ALA A 46 0.49 -9.50 -14.55
N LEU A 47 0.82 -9.11 -13.33
CA LEU A 47 0.44 -7.83 -12.75
C LEU A 47 1.04 -6.63 -13.52
N HIS A 48 2.19 -6.79 -14.19
CA HIS A 48 2.77 -5.72 -15.01
C HIS A 48 1.84 -5.27 -16.14
N ASP A 49 1.24 -6.20 -16.87
CA ASP A 49 0.31 -5.87 -17.95
C ASP A 49 -1.03 -5.38 -17.41
N PHE A 50 -1.46 -5.90 -16.26
CA PHE A 50 -2.64 -5.43 -15.54
C PHE A 50 -2.51 -3.95 -15.14
N VAL A 51 -1.38 -3.55 -14.55
CA VAL A 51 -1.08 -2.16 -14.18
C VAL A 51 -0.95 -1.26 -15.42
N LYS A 52 -0.29 -1.75 -16.48
CA LYS A 52 -0.17 -0.99 -17.74
C LYS A 52 -1.52 -0.69 -18.37
N SER A 53 -2.51 -1.58 -18.24
CA SER A 53 -3.87 -1.38 -18.73
C SER A 53 -4.67 -0.32 -17.97
N GLY A 54 -4.12 0.21 -16.86
CA GLY A 54 -4.76 1.25 -16.04
C GLY A 54 -5.61 0.70 -14.90
N ARG A 55 -5.73 -0.63 -14.77
CA ARG A 55 -6.49 -1.27 -13.68
C ARG A 55 -5.82 -1.05 -12.33
N ARG A 56 -6.63 -1.01 -11.27
CA ARG A 56 -6.17 -0.63 -9.93
C ARG A 56 -5.54 -1.76 -9.15
N VAL A 57 -4.46 -1.43 -8.44
CA VAL A 57 -3.77 -2.33 -7.52
C VAL A 57 -3.57 -1.65 -6.18
N LEU A 58 -3.97 -2.31 -5.11
CA LEU A 58 -3.74 -1.90 -3.73
C LEU A 58 -2.81 -2.90 -3.04
N GLY A 59 -1.67 -2.43 -2.53
CA GLY A 59 -0.77 -3.22 -1.68
C GLY A 59 -0.88 -2.77 -0.22
N ILE A 60 -1.28 -3.67 0.68
CA ILE A 60 -1.44 -3.42 2.11
C ILE A 60 -0.31 -4.11 2.86
N CYS A 61 0.45 -3.39 3.67
CA CYS A 61 1.53 -3.91 4.52
C CYS A 61 2.50 -4.81 3.71
N ASN A 62 2.44 -6.13 3.83
CA ASN A 62 3.25 -7.05 3.00
C ASN A 62 3.00 -6.86 1.49
N GLY A 63 1.79 -6.54 1.08
CA GLY A 63 1.49 -6.19 -0.32
C GLY A 63 2.25 -4.95 -0.80
N PHE A 64 2.42 -3.93 0.05
CA PHE A 64 3.26 -2.77 -0.28
C PHE A 64 4.74 -3.16 -0.40
N GLN A 65 5.23 -4.02 0.50
CA GLN A 65 6.59 -4.57 0.41
C GLN A 65 6.80 -5.30 -0.93
N ILE A 66 5.84 -6.13 -1.35
CA ILE A 66 5.88 -6.82 -2.65
C ILE A 66 5.90 -5.83 -3.81
N LEU A 67 5.08 -4.77 -3.77
CA LEU A 67 5.03 -3.76 -4.82
C LEU A 67 6.36 -3.00 -4.98
N THR A 68 7.05 -2.69 -3.88
CA THR A 68 8.40 -2.07 -3.94
C THR A 68 9.45 -3.05 -4.42
N GLU A 69 9.47 -4.29 -3.93
CA GLU A 69 10.42 -5.33 -4.36
C GLU A 69 10.25 -5.73 -5.84
N SER A 70 9.03 -5.59 -6.36
CA SER A 70 8.71 -5.90 -7.77
C SER A 70 8.83 -4.69 -8.70
N GLY A 71 9.20 -3.51 -8.19
CA GLY A 71 9.43 -2.30 -8.99
C GLY A 71 8.16 -1.58 -9.47
N PHE A 72 6.98 -1.90 -8.94
CA PHE A 72 5.74 -1.14 -9.21
C PHE A 72 5.73 0.21 -8.50
N LEU A 73 6.37 0.29 -7.35
CA LEU A 73 6.54 1.49 -6.54
C LEU A 73 8.02 1.70 -6.21
N PRO A 74 8.51 2.93 -6.14
CA PRO A 74 9.90 3.22 -5.83
C PRO A 74 10.21 3.06 -4.33
N GLY A 75 11.50 2.93 -3.98
CA GLY A 75 11.97 2.80 -2.61
C GLY A 75 11.93 1.36 -2.10
N ALA A 76 11.98 1.19 -0.78
CA ALA A 76 11.96 -0.11 -0.12
C ALA A 76 11.35 0.00 1.28
N LEU A 77 10.77 -1.09 1.78
CA LEU A 77 10.36 -1.23 3.18
C LEU A 77 11.48 -1.98 3.92
N VAL A 78 11.91 -1.43 5.03
CA VAL A 78 13.01 -1.99 5.83
C VAL A 78 12.63 -2.06 7.30
N ALA A 79 13.48 -2.68 8.13
CA ALA A 79 13.22 -2.83 9.56
C ALA A 79 12.92 -1.49 10.23
N ASN A 80 11.95 -1.48 11.14
CA ASN A 80 11.60 -0.34 11.96
C ASN A 80 12.84 0.20 12.68
N LYS A 81 12.93 1.52 12.87
CA LYS A 81 14.11 2.17 13.45
C LYS A 81 14.48 1.61 14.85
N ASN A 82 13.48 1.22 15.63
CA ASN A 82 13.64 0.65 16.96
C ASN A 82 13.85 -0.88 16.98
N LEU A 83 13.83 -1.51 15.78
CA LEU A 83 13.94 -2.97 15.58
C LEU A 83 12.83 -3.80 16.24
N ASN A 84 11.76 -3.15 16.69
CA ASN A 84 10.63 -3.82 17.33
C ASN A 84 9.45 -3.94 16.35
N PHE A 85 8.65 -4.99 16.53
CA PHE A 85 7.33 -5.08 15.92
C PHE A 85 6.41 -4.02 16.55
N ILE A 86 5.72 -3.26 15.73
CA ILE A 86 4.77 -2.22 16.16
C ILE A 86 3.38 -2.67 15.77
N CYS A 87 2.47 -2.71 16.75
CA CYS A 87 1.05 -2.96 16.56
C CYS A 87 0.28 -1.87 17.30
N ASP A 88 -0.24 -0.89 16.57
CA ASP A 88 -0.87 0.31 17.15
C ASP A 88 -1.82 0.97 16.14
N ASP A 89 -2.69 1.85 16.62
CA ASP A 89 -3.47 2.74 15.79
C ASP A 89 -2.70 4.04 15.54
N VAL A 90 -2.62 4.47 14.29
CA VAL A 90 -1.87 5.66 13.90
C VAL A 90 -2.76 6.68 13.19
N ASP A 91 -2.54 7.96 13.51
CA ASP A 91 -3.12 9.07 12.77
C ASP A 91 -2.32 9.34 11.50
N LEU A 92 -3.03 9.47 10.38
CA LEU A 92 -2.47 9.66 9.04
C LEU A 92 -3.06 10.90 8.40
N ASN A 93 -2.21 11.72 7.81
CA ASN A 93 -2.64 12.82 6.96
C ASN A 93 -2.75 12.35 5.52
N VAL A 94 -3.90 12.58 4.87
CA VAL A 94 -4.07 12.41 3.44
C VAL A 94 -3.36 13.58 2.75
N ILE A 95 -2.40 13.29 1.87
CA ILE A 95 -1.56 14.29 1.21
C ILE A 95 -2.03 14.56 -0.20
N THR A 96 -2.37 13.51 -0.95
CA THR A 96 -2.88 13.65 -2.32
C THR A 96 -3.97 12.64 -2.60
N SER A 97 -4.88 12.99 -3.51
CA SER A 97 -5.87 12.11 -4.12
C SER A 97 -5.48 11.65 -5.53
N ASN A 98 -4.21 11.73 -5.88
CA ASN A 98 -3.71 11.32 -7.19
C ASN A 98 -4.22 9.91 -7.57
N GLY A 99 -4.70 9.76 -8.80
CA GLY A 99 -5.32 8.53 -9.29
C GLY A 99 -6.69 8.22 -8.68
N GLY A 100 -7.29 9.16 -7.96
CA GLY A 100 -8.62 9.00 -7.36
C GLY A 100 -8.63 8.16 -6.07
N TRP A 101 -7.49 7.95 -5.44
CA TRP A 101 -7.42 7.42 -4.09
C TRP A 101 -7.90 8.50 -3.10
N PHE A 102 -8.69 8.10 -2.11
CA PHE A 102 -9.21 9.01 -1.07
C PHE A 102 -10.12 10.16 -1.58
N GLN A 103 -10.74 10.05 -2.75
CA GLN A 103 -11.55 11.11 -3.39
C GLN A 103 -12.63 11.75 -2.52
N LYS A 104 -13.12 11.05 -1.49
CA LYS A 104 -14.17 11.54 -0.58
C LYS A 104 -13.63 12.19 0.68
N LEU A 105 -12.31 12.31 0.76
CA LEU A 105 -11.63 12.99 1.86
C LEU A 105 -11.08 14.32 1.37
N ASP A 106 -11.27 15.37 2.17
CA ASP A 106 -10.60 16.64 1.92
C ASP A 106 -9.09 16.44 2.07
N GLU A 107 -8.31 17.10 1.23
CA GLU A 107 -6.86 17.15 1.39
C GLU A 107 -6.51 17.63 2.79
N LYS A 108 -5.57 16.95 3.45
CA LYS A 108 -5.16 17.16 4.85
C LYS A 108 -6.17 16.65 5.90
N GLN A 109 -7.22 15.94 5.51
CA GLN A 109 -8.03 15.22 6.49
C GLN A 109 -7.17 14.15 7.18
N THR A 110 -7.29 14.06 8.51
CA THR A 110 -6.65 13.00 9.29
C THR A 110 -7.58 11.80 9.34
N ILE A 111 -7.03 10.63 9.04
CA ILE A 111 -7.70 9.32 9.21
C ILE A 111 -6.91 8.48 10.20
N LYS A 112 -7.59 7.56 10.89
CA LYS A 112 -6.97 6.65 11.85
C LYS A 112 -7.03 5.22 11.30
N LEU A 113 -5.85 4.59 11.16
CA LEU A 113 -5.74 3.21 10.70
C LEU A 113 -4.76 2.43 11.59
N PRO A 114 -4.98 1.11 11.81
CA PRO A 114 -4.03 0.27 12.50
C PRO A 114 -2.81 -0.06 11.64
N ILE A 115 -1.65 -0.22 12.31
CA ILE A 115 -0.42 -0.78 11.76
C ILE A 115 -0.03 -2.04 12.52
N ALA A 116 0.63 -3.00 11.84
CA ALA A 116 1.15 -4.22 12.45
C ALA A 116 2.34 -4.74 11.64
N HIS A 117 3.57 -4.27 11.96
CA HIS A 117 4.76 -4.60 11.18
C HIS A 117 6.07 -4.50 11.96
N GLY A 118 7.05 -5.34 11.60
CA GLY A 118 8.46 -5.23 12.00
C GLY A 118 9.32 -4.52 10.95
N GLU A 119 8.94 -4.63 9.69
CA GLU A 119 9.61 -4.03 8.52
C GLU A 119 8.66 -3.10 7.76
N GLY A 120 8.26 -2.01 8.40
CA GLY A 120 7.32 -1.04 7.82
C GLY A 120 7.92 0.33 7.54
N ARG A 121 9.23 0.50 7.76
CA ARG A 121 9.93 1.76 7.55
C ARG A 121 10.18 1.98 6.06
N TYR A 122 9.46 2.91 5.45
CA TYR A 122 9.73 3.32 4.08
C TYR A 122 11.09 4.05 3.99
N HIS A 123 11.91 3.61 3.04
CA HIS A 123 13.23 4.19 2.79
C HIS A 123 13.44 4.43 1.30
N CYS A 124 13.97 5.62 0.96
CA CYS A 124 14.37 5.97 -0.39
C CYS A 124 15.54 6.98 -0.34
N ASP A 125 16.26 7.11 -1.45
CA ASP A 125 17.26 8.16 -1.64
C ASP A 125 16.63 9.53 -1.86
N GLN A 126 17.46 10.57 -1.88
CA GLN A 126 17.01 11.96 -2.01
C GLN A 126 16.38 12.26 -3.37
N ASP A 127 16.88 11.65 -4.44
CA ASP A 127 16.36 11.85 -5.80
C ASP A 127 14.96 11.22 -5.93
N THR A 128 14.78 10.03 -5.39
CA THR A 128 13.48 9.37 -5.31
C THR A 128 12.50 10.17 -4.44
N LEU A 129 12.93 10.66 -3.28
CA LEU A 129 12.08 11.49 -2.42
C LEU A 129 11.65 12.77 -3.14
N LYS A 130 12.59 13.44 -3.82
CA LYS A 130 12.28 14.63 -4.63
C LYS A 130 11.24 14.32 -5.70
N ARG A 131 11.42 13.21 -6.46
CA ARG A 131 10.45 12.78 -7.48
C ARG A 131 9.06 12.50 -6.88
N LEU A 132 8.99 11.85 -5.72
CA LEU A 132 7.72 11.59 -5.03
C LEU A 132 6.99 12.89 -4.65
N ILE A 133 7.73 13.90 -4.20
CA ILE A 133 7.18 15.21 -3.83
C ILE A 133 6.76 16.01 -5.08
N ASP A 134 7.66 16.13 -6.07
CA ASP A 134 7.44 16.95 -7.26
C ASP A 134 6.26 16.46 -8.13
N ASN A 135 5.93 15.17 -8.06
CA ASN A 135 4.84 14.55 -8.83
C ASN A 135 3.61 14.17 -7.99
N ASP A 136 3.49 14.67 -6.75
CA ASP A 136 2.36 14.39 -5.84
C ASP A 136 2.07 12.90 -5.66
N LEU A 137 3.12 12.08 -5.50
CA LEU A 137 2.99 10.62 -5.37
C LEU A 137 2.91 10.13 -3.91
N ILE A 138 3.05 11.02 -2.93
CA ILE A 138 2.89 10.67 -1.52
C ILE A 138 1.40 10.73 -1.18
N ALA A 139 0.80 9.57 -0.96
CA ALA A 139 -0.63 9.47 -0.66
C ALA A 139 -0.94 9.73 0.82
N LEU A 140 -0.16 9.12 1.72
CA LEU A 140 -0.37 9.18 3.17
C LEU A 140 0.94 9.48 3.88
N LYS A 141 0.85 10.29 4.94
CA LYS A 141 1.94 10.51 5.90
C LYS A 141 1.47 10.23 7.33
N TYR A 142 2.34 9.65 8.13
CA TYR A 142 2.15 9.57 9.57
C TYR A 142 2.11 10.98 10.17
N LYS A 143 1.13 11.27 11.02
CA LYS A 143 1.09 12.50 11.82
C LYS A 143 2.18 12.51 12.89
N THR A 144 2.41 11.35 13.49
CA THR A 144 3.55 11.06 14.36
C THR A 144 4.24 9.82 13.81
N ASN A 145 5.51 9.93 13.42
CA ASN A 145 6.25 8.85 12.76
C ASN A 145 6.58 7.72 13.74
N PRO A 146 5.96 6.52 13.61
CA PRO A 146 6.15 5.45 14.59
C PRO A 146 7.41 4.60 14.33
N ASN A 147 7.91 4.58 13.09
CA ASN A 147 8.87 3.59 12.64
C ASN A 147 10.15 4.15 12.00
N GLY A 148 10.23 5.49 11.83
CA GLY A 148 11.37 6.16 11.22
C GLY A 148 11.31 6.22 9.68
N SER A 149 10.14 6.09 9.08
CA SER A 149 9.93 6.25 7.63
C SER A 149 10.45 7.59 7.12
N THR A 150 11.08 7.58 5.95
CA THR A 150 11.56 8.78 5.26
C THR A 150 10.41 9.77 5.04
N SER A 151 10.59 11.02 5.49
CA SER A 151 9.58 12.10 5.35
C SER A 151 8.19 11.74 5.86
N ASP A 152 8.10 10.87 6.88
CA ASP A 152 6.87 10.36 7.50
C ASP A 152 5.95 9.58 6.54
N ILE A 153 6.47 9.10 5.42
CA ILE A 153 5.69 8.40 4.40
C ILE A 153 5.09 7.11 4.97
N ALA A 154 3.76 7.00 4.87
CA ALA A 154 2.97 5.82 5.23
C ALA A 154 2.42 5.09 4.00
N GLY A 155 2.30 5.78 2.86
CA GLY A 155 1.83 5.22 1.59
C GLY A 155 2.13 6.12 0.41
N ILE A 156 2.36 5.49 -0.75
CA ILE A 156 2.69 6.17 -2.01
C ILE A 156 1.91 5.57 -3.18
N THR A 157 1.77 6.34 -4.26
CA THR A 157 1.22 5.89 -5.54
C THR A 157 2.31 5.84 -6.63
N ASN A 158 2.02 5.14 -7.72
CA ASN A 158 2.80 5.25 -8.96
C ASN A 158 2.41 6.51 -9.75
N GLU A 159 3.18 6.86 -10.78
CA GLU A 159 2.96 8.05 -11.62
C GLU A 159 1.59 8.07 -12.32
N LYS A 160 1.03 6.91 -12.68
CA LYS A 160 -0.31 6.78 -13.26
C LYS A 160 -1.44 6.89 -12.23
N GLY A 161 -1.12 6.85 -10.93
CA GLY A 161 -2.10 6.87 -9.85
C GLY A 161 -2.96 5.61 -9.72
N ASN A 162 -2.68 4.53 -10.44
CA ASN A 162 -3.48 3.31 -10.39
C ASN A 162 -2.90 2.21 -9.48
N VAL A 163 -1.72 2.42 -8.90
CA VAL A 163 -1.13 1.54 -7.88
C VAL A 163 -0.96 2.33 -6.60
N LEU A 164 -1.51 1.85 -5.49
CA LEU A 164 -1.31 2.39 -4.15
C LEU A 164 -0.69 1.33 -3.26
N GLY A 165 0.41 1.69 -2.58
CA GLY A 165 1.00 0.91 -1.50
C GLY A 165 0.93 1.66 -0.18
N LEU A 166 0.50 1.01 0.90
CA LEU A 166 0.47 1.60 2.23
C LEU A 166 0.80 0.57 3.31
N MET A 167 1.46 1.00 4.38
CA MET A 167 1.76 0.14 5.53
C MET A 167 0.59 -0.05 6.50
N PRO A 168 -0.28 0.97 6.74
CA PRO A 168 -1.49 0.80 7.53
C PRO A 168 -2.48 -0.20 6.90
N HIS A 169 -3.36 -0.74 7.75
CA HIS A 169 -4.33 -1.78 7.40
C HIS A 169 -5.76 -1.21 7.31
N PRO A 170 -6.22 -0.71 6.14
CA PRO A 170 -7.57 -0.18 6.00
C PRO A 170 -8.65 -1.27 6.19
N GLU A 171 -8.33 -2.52 5.88
CA GLU A 171 -9.27 -3.66 6.06
C GLU A 171 -9.60 -3.95 7.52
N ARG A 172 -8.78 -3.44 8.45
CA ARG A 172 -9.01 -3.56 9.91
C ARG A 172 -9.76 -2.38 10.51
N ALA A 173 -10.10 -1.37 9.71
CA ALA A 173 -10.84 -0.18 10.11
C ALA A 173 -11.94 0.14 9.10
N CYS A 174 -12.74 -0.86 8.70
CA CYS A 174 -13.83 -0.72 7.72
C CYS A 174 -15.23 -1.00 8.31
N ASP A 175 -15.28 -1.24 9.64
CA ASP A 175 -16.51 -1.41 10.40
C ASP A 175 -16.24 -0.99 11.85
N GLU A 176 -17.20 -0.32 12.49
CA GLU A 176 -17.08 0.15 13.88
C GLU A 176 -16.75 -0.97 14.87
N SER A 177 -17.24 -2.19 14.60
CA SER A 177 -17.00 -3.36 15.46
C SER A 177 -15.57 -3.89 15.42
N ILE A 178 -14.77 -3.51 14.41
CA ILE A 178 -13.40 -4.00 14.20
C ILE A 178 -12.33 -2.91 14.27
N GLY A 179 -12.65 -1.68 14.70
CA GLY A 179 -11.64 -0.64 14.92
C GLY A 179 -11.89 0.68 14.23
N GLY A 180 -13.08 0.89 13.62
CA GLY A 180 -13.46 2.15 12.99
C GLY A 180 -13.82 2.02 11.51
N ILE A 181 -14.10 3.15 10.87
CA ILE A 181 -14.62 3.19 9.50
C ILE A 181 -13.70 3.92 8.51
N ASP A 182 -12.59 4.46 8.96
CA ASP A 182 -11.71 5.29 8.11
C ASP A 182 -11.06 4.51 6.96
N GLY A 183 -10.90 3.20 7.11
CA GLY A 183 -10.40 2.30 6.06
C GLY A 183 -11.32 2.17 4.85
N ILE A 184 -12.62 2.49 5.02
CA ILE A 184 -13.61 2.45 3.93
C ILE A 184 -13.21 3.38 2.79
N TYR A 185 -12.62 4.54 3.07
CA TYR A 185 -12.20 5.50 2.05
C TYR A 185 -11.18 4.90 1.09
N THR A 186 -10.19 4.17 1.62
CA THR A 186 -9.21 3.45 0.80
C THR A 186 -9.85 2.34 -0.02
N LEU A 187 -10.68 1.49 0.62
CA LEU A 187 -11.25 0.31 -0.04
C LEU A 187 -12.28 0.69 -1.11
N ARG A 188 -13.08 1.73 -0.88
CA ARG A 188 -14.03 2.23 -1.89
C ARG A 188 -13.34 2.76 -3.13
N SER A 189 -12.15 3.31 -3.00
CA SER A 189 -11.37 3.81 -4.14
C SER A 189 -10.98 2.72 -5.15
N LEU A 190 -11.03 1.44 -4.77
CA LEU A 190 -10.81 0.32 -5.69
C LEU A 190 -11.93 0.16 -6.74
N ILE A 191 -13.16 0.52 -6.38
CA ILE A 191 -14.38 0.22 -7.17
C ILE A 191 -15.05 1.48 -7.73
N THR A 192 -14.54 2.67 -7.39
CA THR A 192 -15.04 3.95 -7.93
C THR A 192 -14.08 4.48 -8.98
N HIS A 193 -14.55 4.66 -10.19
CA HIS A 193 -13.87 5.38 -11.27
C HIS A 193 -14.21 6.85 -11.24
#